data_e5948cec7ffaf4a664511e6f79f51332
#
_entry.id   e5948cec7ffaf4a664511e6f79f51332
#
_cell.length_a   1.000
_cell.length_b   1.000
_cell.length_c   1.000
_cell.angle_alpha   90.00
_cell.angle_beta   90.00
_cell.angle_gamma   90.00
#
_symmetry.space_group_name_H-M   'P 1'
#
loop_
_entity.id
_entity.type
_entity.pdbx_description
1 polymer ?
#
loop_
_entity_poly.entity_id
_entity_poly.type
_entity_poly.pdbx_seq_one_letter_code
_entity_poly.pdbx_strand_id
1 'polypeptide(L)'
;MITFEVAWYFSVVFAVALGGAVTTVANLATTVYLHRGLSHKALTFSRPAHGAFRLVLWLTTGIRPRQWVAVHRKHHAHTDTLEDPHSPAIHGWWNVQLKNYAMYRKVARDDSNTDRFARDLQPDRLDRYLFDRALLGLGTGIAILVVLFGPFIAAIAALIHINYYLAANSAVNAIGHHFGKRPYDNSATNLQWLALLTAGEGFHNNHHAAPTSAKLAHRWHEIDLGWFLIKPMTWFRLARVRLDELRLVSAARASHQTN
;
A
#
# COMPACT_ATOMS: atom_id res chain seq x y z
N MET A 1 5.51 -29.07 -33.61
CA MET A 1 5.74 -27.61 -33.61
C MET A 1 4.57 -26.84 -32.97
N ILE A 2 3.33 -27.00 -33.43
CA ILE A 2 2.13 -26.32 -32.90
C ILE A 2 1.91 -26.58 -31.39
N THR A 3 2.09 -27.82 -30.92
CA THR A 3 1.90 -28.17 -29.50
C THR A 3 2.90 -27.49 -28.55
N PHE A 4 4.14 -27.26 -28.98
CA PHE A 4 5.17 -26.58 -28.19
C PHE A 4 4.89 -25.06 -28.08
N GLU A 5 4.49 -24.44 -29.18
CA GLU A 5 4.12 -23.01 -29.22
C GLU A 5 2.88 -22.72 -28.33
N VAL A 6 1.88 -23.60 -28.39
CA VAL A 6 0.68 -23.50 -27.53
C VAL A 6 1.04 -23.64 -26.07
N ALA A 7 1.87 -24.61 -25.68
CA ALA A 7 2.31 -24.79 -24.28
C ALA A 7 3.13 -23.60 -23.78
N TRP A 8 4.01 -23.03 -24.62
CA TRP A 8 4.78 -21.84 -24.26
C TRP A 8 3.89 -20.60 -24.03
N TYR A 9 2.91 -20.36 -24.91
CA TYR A 9 1.95 -19.28 -24.78
C TYR A 9 1.17 -19.36 -23.45
N PHE A 10 0.64 -20.55 -23.13
CA PHE A 10 -0.05 -20.76 -21.85
C PHE A 10 0.87 -20.51 -20.64
N SER A 11 2.14 -20.88 -20.70
CA SER A 11 3.10 -20.63 -19.63
C SER A 11 3.34 -19.14 -19.41
N VAL A 12 3.45 -18.34 -20.48
CA VAL A 12 3.61 -16.88 -20.39
C VAL A 12 2.36 -16.22 -19.83
N VAL A 13 1.16 -16.56 -20.34
CA VAL A 13 -0.11 -16.01 -19.83
C VAL A 13 -0.29 -16.36 -18.36
N PHE A 14 0.00 -17.59 -17.96
CA PHE A 14 -0.04 -18.01 -16.57
C PHE A 14 0.95 -17.22 -15.71
N ALA A 15 2.19 -17.02 -16.15
CA ALA A 15 3.20 -16.27 -15.44
C ALA A 15 2.79 -14.80 -15.24
N VAL A 16 2.20 -14.15 -16.25
CA VAL A 16 1.65 -12.79 -16.16
C VAL A 16 0.50 -12.72 -15.14
N ALA A 17 -0.44 -13.66 -15.21
CA ALA A 17 -1.55 -13.76 -14.26
C ALA A 17 -1.07 -13.98 -12.82
N LEU A 18 -0.07 -14.87 -12.63
CA LEU A 18 0.56 -15.13 -11.34
C LEU A 18 1.23 -13.87 -10.76
N GLY A 19 2.00 -13.15 -11.58
CA GLY A 19 2.63 -11.88 -11.17
C GLY A 19 1.59 -10.83 -10.77
N GLY A 20 0.49 -10.73 -11.51
CA GLY A 20 -0.67 -9.89 -11.16
C GLY A 20 -1.33 -10.30 -9.84
N ALA A 21 -1.51 -11.60 -9.61
CA ALA A 21 -2.08 -12.13 -8.37
C ALA A 21 -1.17 -11.83 -7.15
N VAL A 22 0.14 -12.06 -7.27
CA VAL A 22 1.11 -11.69 -6.22
C VAL A 22 1.04 -10.20 -5.92
N THR A 23 0.93 -9.34 -6.96
CA THR A 23 0.79 -7.89 -6.78
C THR A 23 -0.50 -7.52 -6.07
N THR A 24 -1.62 -8.16 -6.41
CA THR A 24 -2.90 -7.92 -5.74
C THR A 24 -2.82 -8.27 -4.26
N VAL A 25 -2.20 -9.40 -3.91
CA VAL A 25 -1.98 -9.79 -2.50
C VAL A 25 -1.07 -8.79 -1.79
N ALA A 26 0.01 -8.33 -2.43
CA ALA A 26 0.91 -7.32 -1.89
C ALA A 26 0.20 -5.96 -1.68
N ASN A 27 -0.62 -5.50 -2.64
CA ASN A 27 -1.41 -4.28 -2.53
C ASN A 27 -2.46 -4.39 -1.42
N LEU A 28 -3.16 -5.52 -1.29
CA LEU A 28 -4.09 -5.77 -0.19
C LEU A 28 -3.38 -5.73 1.18
N ALA A 29 -2.19 -6.33 1.29
CA ALA A 29 -1.41 -6.26 2.53
C ALA A 29 -0.93 -4.83 2.81
N THR A 30 -0.51 -4.08 1.79
CA THR A 30 -0.10 -2.68 1.93
C THR A 30 -1.26 -1.80 2.40
N THR A 31 -2.41 -1.85 1.71
CA THR A 31 -3.57 -1.01 2.03
C THR A 31 -4.20 -1.35 3.38
N VAL A 32 -4.38 -2.64 3.71
CA VAL A 32 -5.06 -3.06 4.94
C VAL A 32 -4.14 -2.93 6.14
N TYR A 33 -2.91 -3.43 6.04
CA TYR A 33 -2.02 -3.51 7.20
C TYR A 33 -1.17 -2.26 7.38
N LEU A 34 -0.36 -1.85 6.37
CA LEU A 34 0.52 -0.70 6.53
C LEU A 34 -0.24 0.61 6.57
N HIS A 35 -1.17 0.81 5.63
CA HIS A 35 -1.88 2.06 5.44
C HIS A 35 -2.99 2.25 6.50
N ARG A 36 -4.08 1.48 6.41
CA ARG A 36 -5.25 1.65 7.30
C ARG A 36 -4.95 1.20 8.74
N GLY A 37 -4.16 0.12 8.90
CA GLY A 37 -3.82 -0.43 10.20
C GLY A 37 -2.75 0.37 10.93
N LEU A 38 -1.52 0.33 10.44
CA LEU A 38 -0.39 0.89 11.16
C LEU A 38 -0.28 2.41 11.05
N SER A 39 -0.50 2.99 9.84
CA SER A 39 -0.35 4.43 9.65
C SER A 39 -1.47 5.22 10.30
N HIS A 40 -2.71 4.88 9.96
CA HIS A 40 -3.89 5.64 10.39
C HIS A 40 -4.59 5.05 11.61
N LYS A 41 -4.18 3.88 12.08
CA LYS A 41 -4.76 3.20 13.24
C LYS A 41 -6.28 3.01 13.13
N ALA A 42 -6.79 2.89 11.89
CA ALA A 42 -8.20 2.62 11.62
C ALA A 42 -8.60 1.18 12.00
N LEU A 43 -7.60 0.28 12.06
CA LEU A 43 -7.74 -1.13 12.38
C LEU A 43 -6.78 -1.54 13.50
N THR A 44 -7.22 -2.54 14.28
CA THR A 44 -6.33 -3.35 15.13
C THR A 44 -6.38 -4.80 14.67
N PHE A 45 -5.27 -5.54 14.83
CA PHE A 45 -5.15 -6.91 14.33
C PHE A 45 -4.91 -7.90 15.47
N SER A 46 -5.41 -9.11 15.31
CA SER A 46 -5.00 -10.25 16.14
C SER A 46 -3.53 -10.60 15.90
N ARG A 47 -2.87 -11.28 16.85
CA ARG A 47 -1.47 -11.71 16.68
C ARG A 47 -1.23 -12.54 15.41
N PRO A 48 -2.08 -13.53 15.05
CA PRO A 48 -1.93 -14.29 13.82
C PRO A 48 -2.02 -13.41 12.56
N ALA A 49 -3.01 -12.51 12.48
CA ALA A 49 -3.18 -11.62 11.33
C ALA A 49 -1.99 -10.66 11.19
N HIS A 50 -1.50 -10.09 12.30
CA HIS A 50 -0.31 -9.25 12.33
C HIS A 50 0.93 -10.00 11.78
N GLY A 51 1.15 -11.25 12.22
CA GLY A 51 2.25 -12.08 11.71
C GLY A 51 2.11 -12.43 10.23
N ALA A 52 0.89 -12.77 9.78
CA ALA A 52 0.60 -13.11 8.39
C ALA A 52 0.86 -11.93 7.44
N PHE A 53 0.40 -10.71 7.78
CA PHE A 53 0.67 -9.53 6.97
C PHE A 53 2.17 -9.21 6.87
N ARG A 54 2.91 -9.31 7.98
CA ARG A 54 4.37 -9.10 7.98
C ARG A 54 5.07 -10.11 7.07
N LEU A 55 4.67 -11.38 7.15
CA LEU A 55 5.23 -12.43 6.28
C LEU A 55 4.93 -12.16 4.81
N VAL A 56 3.69 -11.84 4.45
CA VAL A 56 3.30 -11.52 3.08
C VAL A 56 4.12 -10.33 2.55
N LEU A 57 4.19 -9.23 3.29
CA LEU A 57 4.96 -8.05 2.89
C LEU A 57 6.46 -8.34 2.76
N TRP A 58 7.01 -9.13 3.65
CA TRP A 58 8.42 -9.52 3.61
C TRP A 58 8.75 -10.36 2.37
N LEU A 59 7.89 -11.35 2.03
CA LEU A 59 8.07 -12.21 0.86
C LEU A 59 7.87 -11.48 -0.48
N THR A 60 6.92 -10.52 -0.52
CA THR A 60 6.49 -9.90 -1.77
C THR A 60 7.11 -8.53 -2.05
N THR A 61 7.38 -7.73 -1.02
CA THR A 61 7.81 -6.35 -1.19
C THR A 61 9.14 -6.00 -0.50
N GLY A 62 9.51 -6.75 0.53
CA GLY A 62 10.65 -6.42 1.40
C GLY A 62 10.49 -5.08 2.14
N ILE A 63 9.29 -4.52 2.21
CA ILE A 63 9.00 -3.27 2.92
C ILE A 63 9.19 -3.47 4.43
N ARG A 64 9.91 -2.53 5.05
CA ARG A 64 9.99 -2.41 6.51
C ARG A 64 8.82 -1.56 7.01
N PRO A 65 7.89 -2.11 7.81
CA PRO A 65 6.65 -1.40 8.17
C PRO A 65 6.90 -0.04 8.82
N ARG A 66 7.88 0.07 9.74
CA ARG A 66 8.20 1.32 10.43
C ARG A 66 8.64 2.43 9.47
N GLN A 67 9.48 2.10 8.48
CA GLN A 67 9.95 3.05 7.47
C GLN A 67 8.79 3.52 6.58
N TRP A 68 7.97 2.57 6.12
CA TRP A 68 6.83 2.89 5.25
C TRP A 68 5.83 3.82 5.95
N VAL A 69 5.48 3.50 7.20
CA VAL A 69 4.58 4.32 8.02
C VAL A 69 5.15 5.72 8.25
N ALA A 70 6.45 5.84 8.50
CA ALA A 70 7.09 7.15 8.69
C ALA A 70 6.99 8.02 7.44
N VAL A 71 7.29 7.47 6.25
CA VAL A 71 7.17 8.20 4.98
C VAL A 71 5.72 8.61 4.72
N HIS A 72 4.78 7.70 4.91
CA HIS A 72 3.35 7.95 4.69
C HIS A 72 2.78 9.01 5.64
N ARG A 73 3.09 8.93 6.94
CA ARG A 73 2.65 9.94 7.92
C ARG A 73 3.32 11.29 7.69
N LYS A 74 4.57 11.33 7.20
CA LYS A 74 5.22 12.57 6.78
C LYS A 74 4.48 13.20 5.60
N HIS A 75 4.08 12.40 4.58
CA HIS A 75 3.25 12.87 3.49
C HIS A 75 1.95 13.52 4.01
N HIS A 76 1.19 12.84 4.89
CA HIS A 76 -0.04 13.40 5.46
C HIS A 76 0.18 14.67 6.31
N ALA A 77 1.32 14.78 6.98
CA ALA A 77 1.64 15.98 7.78
C ALA A 77 2.00 17.18 6.91
N HIS A 78 2.51 16.95 5.70
CA HIS A 78 3.07 17.98 4.84
C HIS A 78 2.54 17.90 3.39
N THR A 79 1.35 17.31 3.19
CA THR A 79 0.77 17.05 1.86
C THR A 79 0.90 18.25 0.94
N ASP A 80 1.53 18.02 -0.23
CA ASP A 80 1.75 18.98 -1.31
C ASP A 80 2.53 20.26 -0.91
N THR A 81 3.33 20.19 0.15
CA THR A 81 4.32 21.21 0.52
C THR A 81 5.75 20.78 0.14
N LEU A 82 6.73 21.68 0.36
CA LEU A 82 8.15 21.39 0.11
C LEU A 82 8.71 20.24 0.97
N GLU A 83 8.08 19.93 2.11
CA GLU A 83 8.48 18.84 3.01
C GLU A 83 7.82 17.50 2.67
N ASP A 84 6.87 17.48 1.73
CA ASP A 84 6.24 16.25 1.26
C ASP A 84 7.27 15.36 0.55
N PRO A 85 7.40 14.08 0.95
CA PRO A 85 8.33 13.15 0.32
C PRO A 85 8.18 13.01 -1.21
N HIS A 86 6.97 13.17 -1.74
CA HIS A 86 6.65 12.85 -3.13
C HIS A 86 5.49 13.68 -3.70
N SER A 87 5.43 14.97 -3.37
CA SER A 87 4.40 15.87 -3.91
C SER A 87 4.49 16.05 -5.42
N PRO A 88 3.43 15.76 -6.18
CA PRO A 88 3.39 16.09 -7.61
C PRO A 88 3.22 17.60 -7.87
N ALA A 89 2.72 18.38 -6.91
CA ALA A 89 2.65 19.82 -7.02
C ALA A 89 4.06 20.46 -7.03
N ILE A 90 5.01 19.86 -6.29
CA ILE A 90 6.40 20.34 -6.20
C ILE A 90 7.30 19.72 -7.28
N HIS A 91 7.21 18.41 -7.49
CA HIS A 91 8.12 17.66 -8.34
C HIS A 91 7.58 17.38 -9.74
N GLY A 92 6.30 17.65 -9.99
CA GLY A 92 5.57 17.24 -11.19
C GLY A 92 5.16 15.75 -11.13
N TRP A 93 3.94 15.45 -11.55
CA TRP A 93 3.35 14.10 -11.42
C TRP A 93 4.18 13.02 -12.14
N TRP A 94 4.79 13.35 -13.29
CA TRP A 94 5.59 12.40 -14.06
C TRP A 94 6.90 12.02 -13.35
N ASN A 95 7.55 12.97 -12.70
CA ASN A 95 8.73 12.70 -11.88
C ASN A 95 8.38 11.84 -10.66
N VAL A 96 7.26 12.13 -9.99
CA VAL A 96 6.78 11.30 -8.89
C VAL A 96 6.45 9.89 -9.38
N GLN A 97 5.75 9.76 -10.52
CA GLN A 97 5.42 8.45 -11.08
C GLN A 97 6.65 7.57 -11.32
N LEU A 98 7.71 8.15 -11.87
CA LEU A 98 8.92 7.40 -12.23
C LEU A 98 9.94 7.26 -11.09
N LYS A 99 10.01 8.23 -10.18
CA LYS A 99 11.07 8.32 -9.16
C LYS A 99 10.55 8.10 -7.74
N ASN A 100 9.27 7.75 -7.53
CA ASN A 100 8.67 7.60 -6.20
C ASN A 100 9.49 6.66 -5.29
N TYR A 101 9.99 5.55 -5.83
CA TYR A 101 10.84 4.64 -5.06
C TYR A 101 12.12 5.32 -4.55
N ALA A 102 12.79 6.12 -5.38
CA ALA A 102 13.99 6.85 -4.97
C ALA A 102 13.66 7.94 -3.92
N MET A 103 12.55 8.66 -4.11
CA MET A 103 12.05 9.66 -3.17
C MET A 103 11.70 9.02 -1.83
N TYR A 104 10.96 7.91 -1.84
CA TYR A 104 10.68 7.09 -0.66
C TYR A 104 11.97 6.67 0.06
N ARG A 105 12.94 6.10 -0.67
CA ARG A 105 14.20 5.60 -0.10
C ARG A 105 15.02 6.70 0.58
N LYS A 106 15.00 7.93 0.04
CA LYS A 106 15.68 9.09 0.63
C LYS A 106 15.13 9.38 2.03
N VAL A 107 13.81 9.39 2.19
CA VAL A 107 13.15 9.68 3.48
C VAL A 107 13.20 8.49 4.44
N ALA A 108 13.03 7.27 3.92
CA ALA A 108 13.02 6.04 4.71
C ALA A 108 14.38 5.66 5.32
N ARG A 109 15.49 6.16 4.74
CA ARG A 109 16.86 5.94 5.26
C ARG A 109 17.27 6.93 6.35
N ASP A 110 16.55 8.01 6.50
CA ASP A 110 16.79 9.00 7.54
C ASP A 110 16.06 8.60 8.82
N ASP A 111 16.83 8.15 9.80
CA ASP A 111 16.30 7.67 11.07
C ASP A 111 15.49 8.76 11.82
N SER A 112 15.82 10.03 11.63
CA SER A 112 15.07 11.14 12.24
C SER A 112 13.59 11.15 11.81
N ASN A 113 13.29 10.76 10.56
CA ASN A 113 11.91 10.62 10.08
C ASN A 113 11.19 9.45 10.76
N THR A 114 11.86 8.29 10.92
CA THR A 114 11.26 7.14 11.59
C THR A 114 11.03 7.42 13.07
N ASP A 115 11.94 8.11 13.74
CA ASP A 115 11.84 8.50 15.14
C ASP A 115 10.74 9.56 15.38
N ARG A 116 10.53 10.45 14.42
CA ARG A 116 9.49 11.48 14.50
C ARG A 116 8.10 10.92 14.14
N PHE A 117 7.98 10.23 13.00
CA PHE A 117 6.67 9.88 12.42
C PHE A 117 6.20 8.45 12.74
N ALA A 118 7.10 7.55 13.18
CA ALA A 118 6.77 6.16 13.52
C ALA A 118 7.35 5.71 14.88
N ARG A 119 7.48 6.63 15.85
CA ARG A 119 8.01 6.33 17.20
C ARG A 119 7.17 5.32 17.99
N ASP A 120 5.89 5.21 17.67
CA ASP A 120 4.95 4.26 18.27
C ASP A 120 5.09 2.83 17.72
N LEU A 121 5.88 2.63 16.66
CA LEU A 121 6.15 1.34 16.04
C LEU A 121 7.60 0.91 16.35
N GLN A 122 7.80 0.34 17.53
CA GLN A 122 9.13 -0.16 17.90
C GLN A 122 9.36 -1.56 17.31
N PRO A 123 10.53 -1.80 16.67
CA PRO A 123 10.86 -3.11 16.11
C PRO A 123 10.91 -4.19 17.21
N ASP A 124 10.20 -5.28 17.02
CA ASP A 124 10.28 -6.44 17.88
C ASP A 124 11.49 -7.35 17.51
N ARG A 125 11.62 -8.50 18.21
CA ARG A 125 12.71 -9.45 17.90
C ARG A 125 12.59 -10.02 16.49
N LEU A 126 11.37 -10.32 16.02
CA LEU A 126 11.15 -10.87 14.67
C LEU A 126 11.46 -9.83 13.59
N ASP A 127 11.16 -8.53 13.83
CA ASP A 127 11.58 -7.47 12.91
C ASP A 127 13.11 -7.48 12.75
N ARG A 128 13.85 -7.41 13.85
CA ARG A 128 15.31 -7.31 13.83
C ARG A 128 16.02 -8.52 13.21
N TYR A 129 15.53 -9.73 13.48
CA TYR A 129 16.18 -10.95 13.02
C TYR A 129 15.70 -11.44 11.65
N LEU A 130 14.48 -11.11 11.25
CA LEU A 130 13.85 -11.65 10.04
C LEU A 130 13.32 -10.55 9.13
N PHE A 131 12.29 -9.79 9.54
CA PHE A 131 11.53 -8.93 8.64
C PHE A 131 12.30 -7.69 8.15
N ASP A 132 13.29 -7.20 8.90
CA ASP A 132 14.17 -6.12 8.46
C ASP A 132 15.19 -6.56 7.40
N ARG A 133 15.34 -7.88 7.17
CA ARG A 133 16.19 -8.44 6.12
C ARG A 133 15.42 -8.53 4.79
N ALA A 134 15.16 -7.39 4.17
CA ALA A 134 14.34 -7.26 2.97
C ALA A 134 14.77 -8.18 1.82
N LEU A 135 16.08 -8.24 1.50
CA LEU A 135 16.60 -9.07 0.42
C LEU A 135 16.42 -10.58 0.69
N LEU A 136 16.49 -10.99 1.96
CA LEU A 136 16.23 -12.37 2.34
C LEU A 136 14.76 -12.73 2.06
N GLY A 137 13.83 -11.83 2.41
CA GLY A 137 12.40 -12.03 2.15
C GLY A 137 12.08 -12.15 0.67
N LEU A 138 12.52 -11.18 -0.10
CA LEU A 138 12.33 -11.19 -1.55
C LEU A 138 12.96 -12.42 -2.21
N GLY A 139 14.20 -12.77 -1.82
CA GLY A 139 14.87 -13.97 -2.31
C GLY A 139 14.11 -15.25 -1.96
N THR A 140 13.57 -15.35 -0.73
CA THR A 140 12.71 -16.48 -0.31
C THR A 140 11.42 -16.52 -1.12
N GLY A 141 10.76 -15.39 -1.36
CA GLY A 141 9.55 -15.32 -2.19
C GLY A 141 9.81 -15.78 -3.61
N ILE A 142 10.91 -15.34 -4.23
CA ILE A 142 11.32 -15.80 -5.57
C ILE A 142 11.67 -17.30 -5.56
N ALA A 143 12.40 -17.78 -4.55
CA ALA A 143 12.74 -19.20 -4.43
C ALA A 143 11.48 -20.08 -4.31
N ILE A 144 10.46 -19.65 -3.57
CA ILE A 144 9.17 -20.34 -3.51
C ILE A 144 8.53 -20.42 -4.90
N LEU A 145 8.50 -19.33 -5.66
CA LEU A 145 7.96 -19.32 -7.02
C LEU A 145 8.75 -20.26 -7.95
N VAL A 146 10.09 -20.30 -7.83
CA VAL A 146 10.95 -21.20 -8.62
C VAL A 146 10.65 -22.66 -8.30
N VAL A 147 10.51 -23.01 -7.02
CA VAL A 147 10.21 -24.39 -6.59
C VAL A 147 8.82 -24.84 -7.06
N LEU A 148 7.83 -23.95 -6.99
CA LEU A 148 6.45 -24.28 -7.32
C LEU A 148 6.17 -24.30 -8.83
N PHE A 149 6.78 -23.40 -9.60
CA PHE A 149 6.40 -23.14 -11.00
C PHE A 149 7.57 -23.20 -12.00
N GLY A 150 8.78 -23.47 -11.51
CA GLY A 150 10.00 -23.44 -12.32
C GLY A 150 10.56 -22.04 -12.56
N PRO A 151 11.84 -21.93 -12.96
CA PRO A 151 12.57 -20.65 -13.02
C PRO A 151 12.02 -19.70 -14.08
N PHE A 152 11.53 -20.21 -15.21
CA PHE A 152 11.00 -19.38 -16.30
C PHE A 152 9.71 -18.63 -15.88
N ILE A 153 8.72 -19.34 -15.34
CA ILE A 153 7.46 -18.74 -14.87
C ILE A 153 7.75 -17.81 -13.70
N ALA A 154 8.60 -18.21 -12.76
CA ALA A 154 8.98 -17.40 -11.62
C ALA A 154 9.64 -16.07 -12.02
N ALA A 155 10.54 -16.08 -13.01
CA ALA A 155 11.20 -14.87 -13.50
C ALA A 155 10.20 -13.89 -14.12
N ILE A 156 9.30 -14.35 -14.99
CA ILE A 156 8.27 -13.50 -15.58
C ILE A 156 7.32 -12.97 -14.51
N ALA A 157 6.82 -13.83 -13.62
CA ALA A 157 5.92 -13.42 -12.54
C ALA A 157 6.56 -12.38 -11.63
N ALA A 158 7.84 -12.54 -11.26
CA ALA A 158 8.57 -11.57 -10.45
C ALA A 158 8.76 -10.23 -11.18
N LEU A 159 9.08 -10.24 -12.49
CA LEU A 159 9.19 -9.02 -13.30
C LEU A 159 7.84 -8.29 -13.40
N ILE A 160 6.76 -8.99 -13.64
CA ILE A 160 5.41 -8.41 -13.67
C ILE A 160 5.07 -7.83 -12.31
N HIS A 161 5.28 -8.59 -11.24
CA HIS A 161 5.00 -8.14 -9.87
C HIS A 161 5.74 -6.85 -9.52
N ILE A 162 7.07 -6.81 -9.66
CA ILE A 162 7.85 -5.64 -9.25
C ILE A 162 7.45 -4.37 -10.04
N ASN A 163 7.28 -4.49 -11.36
CA ASN A 163 6.90 -3.36 -12.19
C ASN A 163 5.49 -2.87 -11.88
N TYR A 164 4.53 -3.78 -11.78
CA TYR A 164 3.14 -3.42 -11.45
C TYR A 164 3.05 -2.82 -10.04
N TYR A 165 3.68 -3.44 -9.04
CA TYR A 165 3.65 -2.96 -7.65
C TYR A 165 4.23 -1.54 -7.53
N LEU A 166 5.41 -1.29 -8.11
CA LEU A 166 6.05 0.03 -8.08
C LEU A 166 5.21 1.06 -8.85
N ALA A 167 4.73 0.73 -10.04
CA ALA A 167 3.93 1.65 -10.86
C ALA A 167 2.60 2.01 -10.18
N ALA A 168 1.88 1.04 -9.63
CA ALA A 168 0.59 1.24 -8.97
C ALA A 168 0.73 2.09 -7.69
N ASN A 169 1.72 1.78 -6.84
CA ASN A 169 1.95 2.55 -5.61
C ASN A 169 2.49 3.96 -5.90
N SER A 170 3.28 4.14 -6.96
CA SER A 170 3.67 5.48 -7.42
C SER A 170 2.47 6.28 -7.92
N ALA A 171 1.54 5.63 -8.63
CA ALA A 171 0.37 6.28 -9.20
C ALA A 171 -0.60 6.82 -8.12
N VAL A 172 -0.66 6.20 -6.94
CA VAL A 172 -1.45 6.74 -5.82
C VAL A 172 -0.99 8.15 -5.46
N ASN A 173 0.32 8.38 -5.35
CA ASN A 173 0.87 9.68 -5.00
C ASN A 173 0.96 10.63 -6.22
N ALA A 174 1.32 10.12 -7.39
CA ALA A 174 1.48 10.91 -8.60
C ALA A 174 0.13 11.28 -9.25
N ILE A 175 -0.60 10.26 -9.70
CA ILE A 175 -1.86 10.41 -10.42
C ILE A 175 -2.97 10.80 -9.46
N GLY A 176 -3.02 10.19 -8.27
CA GLY A 176 -4.01 10.42 -7.23
C GLY A 176 -3.99 11.80 -6.59
N HIS A 177 -2.96 12.64 -6.83
CA HIS A 177 -2.93 14.07 -6.48
C HIS A 177 -3.03 15.01 -7.68
N HIS A 178 -3.07 14.48 -8.91
CA HIS A 178 -3.07 15.32 -10.11
C HIS A 178 -4.34 15.20 -10.94
N PHE A 179 -4.79 13.98 -11.24
CA PHE A 179 -5.94 13.70 -12.09
C PHE A 179 -7.11 13.13 -11.28
N GLY A 180 -8.34 13.50 -11.57
CA GLY A 180 -9.54 12.88 -10.99
C GLY A 180 -10.48 13.88 -10.32
N LYS A 181 -11.50 13.34 -9.63
CA LYS A 181 -12.53 14.12 -8.95
C LYS A 181 -12.11 14.46 -7.52
N ARG A 182 -12.47 15.67 -7.05
CA ARG A 182 -12.23 16.13 -5.67
C ARG A 182 -13.58 16.38 -4.98
N PRO A 183 -14.23 15.33 -4.44
CA PRO A 183 -15.50 15.51 -3.73
C PRO A 183 -15.34 16.22 -2.36
N TYR A 184 -14.13 16.24 -1.80
CA TYR A 184 -13.79 16.95 -0.57
C TYR A 184 -12.70 17.99 -0.83
N ASP A 185 -12.67 19.03 -0.01
CA ASP A 185 -11.70 20.13 -0.10
C ASP A 185 -10.32 19.70 0.41
N ASN A 186 -9.57 19.02 -0.46
CA ASN A 186 -8.14 18.69 -0.33
C ASN A 186 -7.52 18.50 -1.71
N SER A 187 -6.18 18.41 -1.78
CA SER A 187 -5.45 18.34 -3.05
C SER A 187 -5.49 16.98 -3.74
N ALA A 188 -5.81 15.90 -3.01
CA ALA A 188 -5.93 14.55 -3.57
C ALA A 188 -7.18 14.40 -4.45
N THR A 189 -7.26 13.30 -5.21
CA THR A 189 -8.35 13.01 -6.14
C THR A 189 -8.88 11.59 -5.97
N ASN A 190 -10.05 11.30 -6.52
CA ASN A 190 -10.64 9.97 -6.60
C ASN A 190 -10.66 9.46 -8.03
N LEU A 191 -10.13 8.24 -8.23
CA LEU A 191 -10.10 7.51 -9.49
C LEU A 191 -10.47 6.05 -9.27
N GLN A 192 -11.65 5.62 -9.76
CA GLN A 192 -12.15 4.24 -9.57
C GLN A 192 -11.22 3.18 -10.17
N TRP A 193 -10.68 3.42 -11.38
CA TRP A 193 -9.77 2.45 -12.01
C TRP A 193 -8.48 2.28 -11.21
N LEU A 194 -7.95 3.38 -10.64
CA LEU A 194 -6.78 3.33 -9.78
C LEU A 194 -7.08 2.61 -8.46
N ALA A 195 -8.28 2.82 -7.90
CA ALA A 195 -8.73 2.11 -6.69
C ALA A 195 -8.82 0.60 -6.92
N LEU A 196 -9.25 0.14 -8.08
CA LEU A 196 -9.25 -1.29 -8.43
C LEU A 196 -7.83 -1.86 -8.52
N LEU A 197 -6.90 -1.15 -9.14
CA LEU A 197 -5.51 -1.57 -9.29
C LEU A 197 -4.71 -1.54 -7.97
N THR A 198 -5.12 -0.69 -7.02
CA THR A 198 -4.39 -0.43 -5.76
C THR A 198 -5.17 -0.85 -4.51
N ALA A 199 -6.18 -1.71 -4.69
CA ALA A 199 -7.01 -2.26 -3.61
C ALA A 199 -7.71 -1.18 -2.74
N GLY A 200 -8.13 -0.06 -3.36
CA GLY A 200 -8.90 1.01 -2.74
C GLY A 200 -8.17 2.35 -2.67
N GLU A 201 -6.82 2.38 -2.76
CA GLU A 201 -6.01 3.59 -2.55
C GLU A 201 -6.28 4.72 -3.58
N GLY A 202 -6.87 4.40 -4.74
CA GLY A 202 -7.31 5.39 -5.74
C GLY A 202 -8.48 6.28 -5.29
N PHE A 203 -9.13 6.00 -4.13
CA PHE A 203 -10.04 6.92 -3.46
C PHE A 203 -9.29 7.87 -2.53
N HIS A 204 -8.26 8.50 -3.06
CA HIS A 204 -7.27 9.22 -2.28
C HIS A 204 -7.81 10.53 -1.69
N ASN A 205 -8.74 11.21 -2.39
CA ASN A 205 -9.44 12.38 -1.84
C ASN A 205 -10.35 12.02 -0.66
N ASN A 206 -11.08 10.90 -0.74
CA ASN A 206 -11.86 10.38 0.38
C ASN A 206 -10.96 10.08 1.57
N HIS A 207 -9.82 9.44 1.30
CA HIS A 207 -8.84 9.08 2.31
C HIS A 207 -8.25 10.31 3.01
N HIS A 208 -7.80 11.32 2.27
CA HIS A 208 -7.29 12.57 2.87
C HIS A 208 -8.36 13.34 3.65
N ALA A 209 -9.64 13.21 3.27
CA ALA A 209 -10.75 13.81 4.03
C ALA A 209 -11.06 13.07 5.34
N ALA A 210 -10.88 11.73 5.36
CA ALA A 210 -11.16 10.89 6.53
C ALA A 210 -10.10 9.81 6.73
N PRO A 211 -8.85 10.17 7.08
CA PRO A 211 -7.73 9.23 7.14
C PRO A 211 -7.88 8.11 8.17
N THR A 212 -8.69 8.32 9.21
CA THR A 212 -8.98 7.30 10.25
C THR A 212 -10.09 6.33 9.85
N SER A 213 -10.71 6.48 8.67
CA SER A 213 -11.69 5.54 8.15
C SER A 213 -11.03 4.26 7.65
N ALA A 214 -11.54 3.10 8.08
CA ALA A 214 -11.12 1.81 7.54
C ALA A 214 -11.68 1.52 6.15
N LYS A 215 -12.72 2.24 5.73
CA LYS A 215 -13.35 2.17 4.41
C LYS A 215 -13.00 3.42 3.62
N LEU A 216 -12.39 3.26 2.44
CA LEU A 216 -12.02 4.39 1.56
C LEU A 216 -13.14 4.76 0.58
N ALA A 217 -14.06 3.84 0.29
CA ALA A 217 -15.25 4.10 -0.49
C ALA A 217 -16.30 4.82 0.38
N HIS A 218 -16.66 6.05 0.03
CA HIS A 218 -17.68 6.84 0.75
C HIS A 218 -19.03 6.82 0.04
N ARG A 219 -19.07 6.44 -1.25
CA ARG A 219 -20.28 6.37 -2.07
C ARG A 219 -20.59 4.92 -2.43
N TRP A 220 -21.89 4.62 -2.71
CA TRP A 220 -22.36 3.27 -2.99
C TRP A 220 -21.74 2.63 -4.24
N HIS A 221 -21.38 3.42 -5.25
CA HIS A 221 -20.76 2.95 -6.50
C HIS A 221 -19.23 2.84 -6.45
N GLU A 222 -18.60 3.25 -5.36
CA GLU A 222 -17.16 3.15 -5.15
C GLU A 222 -16.80 1.75 -4.67
N ILE A 223 -15.89 1.08 -5.38
CA ILE A 223 -15.45 -0.30 -5.08
C ILE A 223 -14.11 -0.27 -4.37
N ASP A 224 -14.10 -0.58 -3.08
CA ASP A 224 -12.93 -0.67 -2.23
C ASP A 224 -12.60 -2.13 -1.92
N LEU A 225 -11.65 -2.72 -2.67
CA LEU A 225 -11.24 -4.12 -2.50
C LEU A 225 -10.61 -4.38 -1.12
N GLY A 226 -9.91 -3.39 -0.53
CA GLY A 226 -9.39 -3.48 0.82
C GLY A 226 -10.49 -3.65 1.85
N TRP A 227 -11.63 -2.97 1.68
CA TRP A 227 -12.78 -3.12 2.56
C TRP A 227 -13.42 -4.51 2.44
N PHE A 228 -13.45 -5.09 1.24
CA PHE A 228 -13.95 -6.45 1.05
C PHE A 228 -13.07 -7.50 1.76
N LEU A 229 -11.77 -7.26 1.94
CA LEU A 229 -10.91 -8.10 2.76
C LEU A 229 -11.12 -7.83 4.26
N ILE A 230 -11.26 -6.58 4.68
CA ILE A 230 -11.44 -6.18 6.09
C ILE A 230 -12.72 -6.80 6.68
N LYS A 231 -13.83 -6.76 5.95
CA LYS A 231 -15.11 -7.28 6.44
C LYS A 231 -15.05 -8.73 6.95
N PRO A 232 -14.63 -9.74 6.16
CA PRO A 232 -14.51 -11.11 6.66
C PRO A 232 -13.47 -11.21 7.79
N MET A 233 -12.39 -10.43 7.76
CA MET A 233 -11.43 -10.43 8.87
C MET A 233 -12.08 -9.99 10.19
N THR A 234 -13.05 -9.08 10.17
CA THR A 234 -13.78 -8.71 11.39
C THR A 234 -14.69 -9.82 11.89
N TRP A 235 -15.35 -10.55 10.99
CA TRP A 235 -16.20 -11.71 11.36
C TRP A 235 -15.39 -12.83 12.04
N PHE A 236 -14.17 -13.08 11.52
CA PHE A 236 -13.25 -14.07 12.10
C PHE A 236 -12.42 -13.53 13.27
N ARG A 237 -12.68 -12.30 13.74
CA ARG A 237 -11.93 -11.62 14.82
C ARG A 237 -10.41 -11.49 14.53
N LEU A 238 -10.02 -11.52 13.27
CA LEU A 238 -8.65 -11.28 12.82
C LEU A 238 -8.29 -9.80 12.80
N ALA A 239 -9.30 -8.95 12.57
CA ALA A 239 -9.18 -7.50 12.68
C ALA A 239 -10.39 -6.90 13.40
N ARG A 240 -10.21 -5.69 13.96
CA ARG A 240 -11.28 -4.89 14.53
C ARG A 240 -11.21 -3.49 13.96
N VAL A 241 -12.31 -2.98 13.44
CA VAL A 241 -12.46 -1.57 13.02
C VAL A 241 -12.52 -0.71 14.28
N ARG A 242 -11.73 0.36 14.31
CA ARG A 242 -11.61 1.22 15.49
C ARG A 242 -12.72 2.27 15.57
N LEU A 243 -13.12 2.81 14.40
CA LEU A 243 -14.17 3.81 14.27
C LEU A 243 -15.15 3.35 13.19
N ASP A 244 -16.42 3.19 13.55
CA ASP A 244 -17.47 2.77 12.64
C ASP A 244 -18.05 3.95 11.84
N GLU A 245 -17.85 5.18 12.34
CA GLU A 245 -18.35 6.41 11.72
C GLU A 245 -17.29 7.13 10.91
N LEU A 246 -17.73 7.74 9.79
CA LEU A 246 -16.89 8.59 8.95
C LEU A 246 -16.63 9.94 9.65
N ARG A 247 -15.39 10.20 10.04
CA ARG A 247 -14.96 11.47 10.66
C ARG A 247 -14.14 12.28 9.67
N LEU A 248 -14.72 13.32 9.11
CA LEU A 248 -14.02 14.25 8.23
C LEU A 248 -13.08 15.16 9.02
N VAL A 249 -11.88 15.42 8.49
CA VAL A 249 -10.85 16.27 9.13
C VAL A 249 -11.34 17.70 9.31
N SER A 250 -12.15 18.24 8.39
CA SER A 250 -12.77 19.57 8.49
C SER A 250 -13.72 19.70 9.68
N ALA A 251 -14.51 18.67 9.96
CA ALA A 251 -15.41 18.64 11.11
C ALA A 251 -14.64 18.57 12.45
N ALA A 252 -13.51 17.86 12.49
CA ALA A 252 -12.66 17.75 13.67
C ALA A 252 -11.98 19.10 14.01
N ARG A 253 -11.58 19.89 13.02
CA ARG A 253 -11.00 21.24 13.25
C ARG A 253 -12.03 22.23 13.78
N ALA A 254 -13.27 22.17 13.31
CA ALA A 254 -14.35 23.04 13.79
C ALA A 254 -14.69 22.80 15.28
N SER A 255 -14.67 21.53 15.74
CA SER A 255 -14.94 21.19 17.16
C SER A 255 -13.84 21.60 18.14
N HIS A 256 -12.60 21.82 17.69
CA HIS A 256 -11.50 22.31 18.52
C HIS A 256 -11.40 23.85 18.59
N GLN A 257 -12.14 24.58 17.72
CA GLN A 257 -12.19 26.05 17.74
C GLN A 257 -13.37 26.57 18.58
N THR A 258 -14.27 25.71 19.02
CA THR A 258 -15.46 26.07 19.83
C THR A 258 -15.33 25.70 21.34
N ASN A 259 -14.18 25.25 21.77
CA ASN A 259 -13.79 25.00 23.15
C ASN A 259 -12.58 25.90 23.49
#